data_114f78570e68d59d8587851cf0769633
#
_entry.id   114f78570e68d59d8587851cf0769633
#
_cell.length_a   1.000
_cell.length_b   1.000
_cell.length_c   1.000
_cell.angle_alpha   90.00
_cell.angle_beta   90.00
_cell.angle_gamma   90.00
#
_symmetry.space_group_name_H-M   'P 1'
#
loop_
_entity.id
_entity.type
_entity.pdbx_description
1 polymer ?
#
loop_
_entity_poly.entity_id
_entity_poly.type
_entity_poly.pdbx_seq_one_letter_code
_entity_poly.pdbx_strand_id
1 'polypeptide(L)'
;MSRTSTNTTTYFGSFGSSIIPQSQIVDHIRSAILGGNLPEVERLCSKISQNDVSNYRDVYGNTILHTAILLGRSEIAQYLINFGCPLTTANSIGETCYDLLAKSNIGSLVKYVHDSEKKKAEAHQMETRSKTTRIVALETEVHSLENTNVSLSKKNQELTIELGKRKRDIEELETQKSNLIKASRKK
;
A
#
# COMPACT_ATOMS: atom_id res chain seq x y z
N MET A 1 24.49 -44.72 23.67
CA MET A 1 24.71 -43.56 24.56
C MET A 1 24.74 -42.31 23.70
N SER A 2 23.60 -41.67 23.52
CA SER A 2 23.46 -40.46 22.70
C SER A 2 23.03 -39.31 23.62
N ARG A 3 23.90 -38.31 23.76
CA ARG A 3 23.64 -37.13 24.58
C ARG A 3 22.92 -36.07 23.72
N THR A 4 21.70 -35.76 24.09
CA THR A 4 20.97 -34.62 23.59
C THR A 4 21.43 -33.36 24.33
N SER A 5 22.08 -32.44 23.65
CA SER A 5 22.42 -31.09 24.15
C SER A 5 21.19 -30.20 24.11
N THR A 6 20.66 -29.85 25.25
CA THR A 6 19.69 -28.77 25.43
C THR A 6 20.45 -27.46 25.56
N ASN A 7 20.39 -26.59 24.55
CA ASN A 7 20.90 -25.22 24.62
C ASN A 7 19.91 -24.37 25.41
N THR A 8 20.18 -24.20 26.68
CA THR A 8 19.51 -23.22 27.54
C THR A 8 20.32 -21.91 27.47
N THR A 9 19.92 -20.97 26.62
CA THR A 9 20.49 -19.64 26.63
C THR A 9 19.79 -18.81 27.71
N THR A 10 20.47 -18.69 28.84
CA THR A 10 20.05 -17.85 29.98
C THR A 10 20.43 -16.41 29.66
N TYR A 11 19.47 -15.55 29.34
CA TYR A 11 19.67 -14.09 29.32
C TYR A 11 19.37 -13.51 30.71
N PHE A 12 20.43 -13.15 31.42
CA PHE A 12 20.38 -12.28 32.60
C PHE A 12 20.35 -10.83 32.12
N GLY A 13 19.39 -10.03 32.53
CA GLY A 13 19.43 -8.60 32.29
C GLY A 13 18.15 -7.86 32.62
N SER A 14 18.00 -7.43 33.86
CA SER A 14 17.48 -6.13 34.31
C SER A 14 16.03 -5.72 34.03
N PHE A 15 15.27 -5.62 35.11
CA PHE A 15 14.04 -4.83 35.35
C PHE A 15 12.78 -5.10 34.50
N GLY A 16 11.90 -5.96 35.05
CA GLY A 16 10.49 -5.65 35.29
C GLY A 16 9.57 -5.29 34.14
N SER A 17 9.73 -5.85 32.95
CA SER A 17 8.67 -5.90 31.96
C SER A 17 8.46 -7.37 31.59
N SER A 18 7.42 -7.99 32.14
CA SER A 18 7.03 -9.35 31.74
C SER A 18 6.76 -9.29 30.23
N ILE A 19 7.69 -9.79 29.42
CA ILE A 19 7.48 -9.96 27.98
C ILE A 19 6.43 -11.08 27.85
N ILE A 20 5.18 -10.69 27.78
CA ILE A 20 4.06 -11.62 27.51
C ILE A 20 4.27 -12.11 26.07
N PRO A 21 4.37 -13.43 25.82
CA PRO A 21 4.42 -13.97 24.46
C PRO A 21 3.23 -13.45 23.64
N GLN A 22 3.44 -13.12 22.37
CA GLN A 22 2.39 -12.55 21.49
C GLN A 22 1.12 -13.41 21.45
N SER A 23 1.27 -14.75 21.50
CA SER A 23 0.14 -15.67 21.60
C SER A 23 -0.71 -15.47 22.86
N GLN A 24 -0.10 -15.12 23.98
CA GLN A 24 -0.81 -14.85 25.23
C GLN A 24 -1.46 -13.47 25.27
N ILE A 25 -0.93 -12.49 24.54
CA ILE A 25 -1.54 -11.14 24.48
C ILE A 25 -2.96 -11.22 23.92
N VAL A 26 -3.19 -12.06 22.91
CA VAL A 26 -4.52 -12.21 22.30
C VAL A 26 -5.52 -12.83 23.28
N ASP A 27 -5.09 -13.80 24.09
CA ASP A 27 -5.93 -14.39 25.14
C ASP A 27 -6.26 -13.36 26.23
N HIS A 28 -5.32 -12.47 26.56
CA HIS A 28 -5.58 -11.36 27.48
C HIS A 28 -6.56 -10.34 26.88
N ILE A 29 -6.45 -10.03 25.59
CA ILE A 29 -7.43 -9.17 24.88
C ILE A 29 -8.82 -9.81 25.00
N ARG A 30 -8.95 -11.11 24.73
CA ARG A 30 -10.20 -11.83 24.88
C ARG A 30 -10.75 -11.75 26.30
N SER A 31 -9.92 -11.93 27.31
CA SER A 31 -10.32 -11.80 28.72
C SER A 31 -10.79 -10.39 29.05
N ALA A 32 -10.13 -9.35 28.53
CA ALA A 32 -10.55 -7.96 28.68
C ALA A 32 -11.90 -7.68 28.01
N ILE A 33 -12.18 -8.30 26.85
CA ILE A 33 -13.48 -8.22 26.15
C ILE A 33 -14.58 -8.86 27.00
N LEU A 34 -14.32 -10.05 27.55
CA LEU A 34 -15.26 -10.73 28.47
C LEU A 34 -15.61 -9.81 29.64
N GLY A 35 -14.62 -9.16 30.24
CA GLY A 35 -14.80 -8.20 31.33
C GLY A 35 -15.38 -6.84 30.92
N GLY A 36 -15.49 -6.55 29.64
CA GLY A 36 -15.97 -5.25 29.14
C GLY A 36 -14.97 -4.10 29.36
N ASN A 37 -13.68 -4.39 29.53
CA ASN A 37 -12.65 -3.42 29.84
C ASN A 37 -12.00 -2.85 28.57
N LEU A 38 -12.61 -1.81 27.98
CA LEU A 38 -12.11 -1.14 26.80
C LEU A 38 -10.68 -0.59 26.97
N PRO A 39 -10.33 0.14 28.06
CA PRO A 39 -8.97 0.64 28.24
C PRO A 39 -7.89 -0.44 28.21
N GLU A 40 -8.19 -1.62 28.75
CA GLU A 40 -7.26 -2.75 28.73
C GLU A 40 -7.14 -3.37 27.31
N VAL A 41 -8.24 -3.44 26.56
CA VAL A 41 -8.22 -3.85 25.14
C VAL A 41 -7.33 -2.92 24.34
N GLU A 42 -7.49 -1.61 24.48
CA GLU A 42 -6.67 -0.60 23.81
C GLU A 42 -5.19 -0.75 24.15
N ARG A 43 -4.89 -0.88 25.44
CA ARG A 43 -3.52 -1.08 25.95
C ARG A 43 -2.86 -2.35 25.41
N LEU A 44 -3.61 -3.42 25.26
CA LEU A 44 -3.09 -4.70 24.74
C LEU A 44 -2.96 -4.66 23.22
N CYS A 45 -3.92 -4.10 22.51
CA CYS A 45 -3.85 -3.93 21.05
C CYS A 45 -2.68 -3.05 20.61
N SER A 46 -2.26 -2.07 21.41
CA SER A 46 -1.07 -1.25 21.09
C SER A 46 0.25 -2.02 21.12
N LYS A 47 0.27 -3.23 21.69
CA LYS A 47 1.46 -4.09 21.83
C LYS A 47 1.54 -5.23 20.81
N ILE A 48 0.55 -5.38 19.97
CA ILE A 48 0.42 -6.49 19.04
C ILE A 48 0.06 -5.98 17.64
N SER A 49 0.43 -6.71 16.59
CA SER A 49 0.06 -6.32 15.24
C SER A 49 -1.43 -6.54 14.96
N GLN A 50 -2.00 -5.72 14.08
CA GLN A 50 -3.37 -5.87 13.60
C GLN A 50 -3.62 -7.26 13.00
N ASN A 51 -2.64 -7.80 12.28
CA ASN A 51 -2.74 -9.13 11.66
C ASN A 51 -2.90 -10.24 12.68
N ASP A 52 -2.16 -10.19 13.79
CA ASP A 52 -2.23 -11.21 14.84
C ASP A 52 -3.59 -11.20 15.54
N VAL A 53 -4.14 -9.99 15.78
CA VAL A 53 -5.49 -9.81 16.34
C VAL A 53 -6.57 -10.30 15.37
N SER A 54 -6.42 -9.98 14.08
CA SER A 54 -7.40 -10.34 13.04
C SER A 54 -7.38 -11.83 12.70
N ASN A 55 -6.24 -12.48 12.86
CA ASN A 55 -6.06 -13.91 12.57
C ASN A 55 -6.43 -14.82 13.73
N TYR A 56 -6.65 -14.27 14.91
CA TYR A 56 -7.06 -15.09 16.06
C TYR A 56 -8.41 -15.79 15.80
N ARG A 57 -8.48 -17.05 16.21
CA ARG A 57 -9.71 -17.86 16.19
C ARG A 57 -9.83 -18.63 17.50
N ASP A 58 -11.01 -18.59 18.09
CA ASP A 58 -11.36 -19.47 19.21
C ASP A 58 -11.75 -20.89 18.70
N VAL A 59 -12.13 -21.76 19.59
CA VAL A 59 -12.53 -23.15 19.28
C VAL A 59 -13.77 -23.23 18.38
N TYR A 60 -14.56 -22.17 18.26
CA TYR A 60 -15.71 -22.04 17.40
C TYR A 60 -15.37 -21.29 16.09
N GLY A 61 -14.10 -20.95 15.86
CA GLY A 61 -13.66 -20.16 14.72
C GLY A 61 -14.00 -18.68 14.82
N ASN A 62 -14.50 -18.21 15.97
CA ASN A 62 -14.82 -16.80 16.16
C ASN A 62 -13.54 -15.96 16.25
N THR A 63 -13.56 -14.82 15.56
CA THR A 63 -12.54 -13.77 15.78
C THR A 63 -12.82 -13.02 17.08
N ILE A 64 -11.87 -12.24 17.52
CA ILE A 64 -12.04 -11.33 18.66
C ILE A 64 -13.25 -10.39 18.45
N LEU A 65 -13.47 -9.91 17.22
CA LEU A 65 -14.61 -9.06 16.88
C LEU A 65 -15.95 -9.81 17.00
N HIS A 66 -16.02 -11.09 16.59
CA HIS A 66 -17.22 -11.92 16.84
C HIS A 66 -17.54 -11.98 18.33
N THR A 67 -16.52 -12.22 19.16
CA THR A 67 -16.68 -12.29 20.60
C THR A 67 -17.22 -10.97 21.19
N ALA A 68 -16.71 -9.83 20.75
CA ALA A 68 -17.19 -8.53 21.20
C ALA A 68 -18.66 -8.27 20.82
N ILE A 69 -19.07 -8.64 19.60
CA ILE A 69 -20.45 -8.51 19.12
C ILE A 69 -21.40 -9.45 19.87
N LEU A 70 -21.02 -10.72 20.01
CA LEU A 70 -21.82 -11.74 20.72
C LEU A 70 -22.09 -11.35 22.18
N LEU A 71 -21.13 -10.67 22.80
CA LEU A 71 -21.25 -10.21 24.19
C LEU A 71 -21.91 -8.82 24.31
N GLY A 72 -22.32 -8.20 23.21
CA GLY A 72 -22.93 -6.87 23.20
C GLY A 72 -21.98 -5.74 23.63
N ARG A 73 -20.66 -5.93 23.50
CA ARG A 73 -19.65 -4.94 23.87
C ARG A 73 -19.46 -3.90 22.77
N SER A 74 -20.44 -3.03 22.58
CA SER A 74 -20.51 -2.11 21.44
C SER A 74 -19.30 -1.20 21.31
N GLU A 75 -18.80 -0.61 22.39
CA GLU A 75 -17.63 0.29 22.36
C GLU A 75 -16.35 -0.47 21.99
N ILE A 76 -16.17 -1.67 22.54
CA ILE A 76 -15.03 -2.54 22.20
C ILE A 76 -15.12 -2.99 20.74
N ALA A 77 -16.31 -3.36 20.26
CA ALA A 77 -16.51 -3.72 18.86
C ALA A 77 -16.21 -2.55 17.92
N GLN A 78 -16.64 -1.33 18.23
CA GLN A 78 -16.29 -0.13 17.48
C GLN A 78 -14.77 0.09 17.43
N TYR A 79 -14.10 -0.05 18.57
CA TYR A 79 -12.64 0.06 18.64
C TYR A 79 -11.95 -0.97 17.73
N LEU A 80 -12.36 -2.25 17.82
CA LEU A 80 -11.79 -3.34 17.02
C LEU A 80 -12.03 -3.14 15.51
N ILE A 81 -13.18 -2.60 15.11
CA ILE A 81 -13.47 -2.22 13.72
C ILE A 81 -12.52 -1.12 13.25
N ASN A 82 -12.27 -0.10 14.07
CA ASN A 82 -11.32 0.98 13.77
C ASN A 82 -9.88 0.48 13.77
N PHE A 83 -9.55 -0.47 14.64
CA PHE A 83 -8.25 -1.14 14.66
C PHE A 83 -8.00 -1.97 13.39
N GLY A 84 -9.07 -2.25 12.61
CA GLY A 84 -9.01 -2.91 11.31
C GLY A 84 -9.35 -4.40 11.35
N CYS A 85 -10.04 -4.88 12.38
CA CYS A 85 -10.56 -6.25 12.38
C CYS A 85 -11.61 -6.42 11.29
N PRO A 86 -11.50 -7.46 10.42
CA PRO A 86 -12.39 -7.66 9.30
C PRO A 86 -13.80 -8.10 9.76
N LEU A 87 -14.82 -7.51 9.16
CA LEU A 87 -16.23 -7.85 9.39
C LEU A 87 -16.71 -9.05 8.57
N THR A 88 -15.98 -9.36 7.50
CA THR A 88 -16.37 -10.38 6.49
C THR A 88 -15.87 -11.79 6.82
N THR A 89 -15.03 -11.93 7.84
CA THR A 89 -14.51 -13.25 8.24
C THR A 89 -15.62 -14.09 8.84
N ALA A 90 -15.79 -15.32 8.33
CA ALA A 90 -16.76 -16.27 8.85
C ALA A 90 -16.16 -17.13 9.99
N ASN A 91 -16.97 -17.49 10.96
CA ASN A 91 -16.66 -18.49 11.99
C ASN A 91 -16.89 -19.93 11.49
N SER A 92 -16.76 -20.95 12.35
CA SER A 92 -16.90 -22.36 11.98
C SER A 92 -18.29 -22.78 11.50
N ILE A 93 -19.33 -22.00 11.78
CA ILE A 93 -20.71 -22.23 11.28
C ILE A 93 -21.07 -21.35 10.09
N GLY A 94 -20.09 -20.62 9.53
CA GLY A 94 -20.26 -19.78 8.35
C GLY A 94 -20.84 -18.39 8.63
N GLU A 95 -21.01 -17.99 9.90
CA GLU A 95 -21.50 -16.65 10.24
C GLU A 95 -20.37 -15.62 10.26
N THR A 96 -20.61 -14.49 9.61
CA THR A 96 -19.74 -13.31 9.63
C THR A 96 -20.12 -12.34 10.76
N CYS A 97 -19.26 -11.36 11.04
CA CYS A 97 -19.61 -10.29 11.97
C CYS A 97 -20.86 -9.49 11.50
N TYR A 98 -21.07 -9.37 10.18
CA TYR A 98 -22.30 -8.75 9.65
C TYR A 98 -23.55 -9.54 9.99
N ASP A 99 -23.49 -10.88 9.86
CA ASP A 99 -24.62 -11.74 10.18
C ASP A 99 -24.98 -11.65 11.68
N LEU A 100 -23.96 -11.59 12.54
CA LEU A 100 -24.16 -11.40 13.97
C LEU A 100 -24.74 -10.02 14.29
N LEU A 101 -24.29 -8.96 13.61
CA LEU A 101 -24.84 -7.62 13.77
C LEU A 101 -26.31 -7.55 13.34
N ALA A 102 -26.67 -8.21 12.24
CA ALA A 102 -28.04 -8.27 11.76
C ALA A 102 -28.99 -9.00 12.74
N LYS A 103 -28.46 -10.00 13.45
CA LYS A 103 -29.20 -10.77 14.48
C LYS A 103 -29.18 -10.08 15.84
N SER A 104 -28.19 -9.23 16.10
CA SER A 104 -28.02 -8.55 17.38
C SER A 104 -28.90 -7.32 17.47
N ASN A 105 -29.47 -7.06 18.64
CA ASN A 105 -30.30 -5.87 18.88
C ASN A 105 -29.44 -4.63 19.21
N ILE A 106 -28.20 -4.54 18.63
CA ILE A 106 -27.25 -3.45 18.87
C ILE A 106 -27.35 -2.42 17.74
N GLY A 107 -28.51 -1.75 17.64
CA GLY A 107 -28.78 -0.78 16.59
C GLY A 107 -27.75 0.34 16.46
N SER A 108 -27.14 0.76 17.57
CA SER A 108 -26.07 1.77 17.58
C SER A 108 -24.80 1.28 16.84
N LEU A 109 -24.43 0.03 17.02
CA LEU A 109 -23.26 -0.57 16.35
C LEU A 109 -23.54 -0.81 14.87
N VAL A 110 -24.73 -1.25 14.52
CA VAL A 110 -25.16 -1.41 13.10
C VAL A 110 -25.05 -0.07 12.36
N LYS A 111 -25.61 0.99 12.96
CA LYS A 111 -25.50 2.35 12.39
C LYS A 111 -24.05 2.80 12.27
N TYR A 112 -23.23 2.58 13.28
CA TYR A 112 -21.82 2.94 13.26
C TYR A 112 -21.07 2.23 12.12
N VAL A 113 -21.26 0.95 11.92
CA VAL A 113 -20.65 0.17 10.82
C VAL A 113 -21.07 0.74 9.47
N HIS A 114 -22.38 0.97 9.27
CA HIS A 114 -22.90 1.54 8.03
C HIS A 114 -22.28 2.91 7.73
N ASP A 115 -22.24 3.81 8.71
CA ASP A 115 -21.67 5.16 8.55
C ASP A 115 -20.15 5.11 8.28
N SER A 116 -19.44 4.17 8.92
CA SER A 116 -17.99 4.01 8.70
C SER A 116 -17.68 3.47 7.30
N GLU A 117 -18.47 2.54 6.79
CA GLU A 117 -18.33 2.00 5.44
C GLU A 117 -18.66 3.04 4.36
N LYS A 118 -19.73 3.81 4.58
CA LYS A 118 -20.08 4.92 3.70
C LYS A 118 -18.94 5.92 3.59
N LYS A 119 -18.34 6.34 4.71
CA LYS A 119 -17.17 7.24 4.71
C LYS A 119 -15.97 6.65 3.97
N LYS A 120 -15.69 5.34 4.16
CA LYS A 120 -14.60 4.67 3.44
C LYS A 120 -14.86 4.63 1.93
N ALA A 121 -16.10 4.34 1.53
CA ALA A 121 -16.49 4.33 0.11
C ALA A 121 -16.37 5.73 -0.53
N GLU A 122 -16.83 6.78 0.16
CA GLU A 122 -16.72 8.17 -0.30
C GLU A 122 -15.25 8.61 -0.44
N ALA A 123 -14.40 8.28 0.55
CA ALA A 123 -12.97 8.58 0.51
C ALA A 123 -12.28 7.85 -0.66
N HIS A 124 -12.58 6.57 -0.87
CA HIS A 124 -12.05 5.80 -2.00
C HIS A 124 -12.50 6.38 -3.36
N GLN A 125 -13.77 6.77 -3.48
CA GLN A 125 -14.29 7.40 -4.69
C GLN A 125 -13.58 8.73 -4.98
N MET A 126 -13.32 9.55 -3.95
CA MET A 126 -12.60 10.82 -4.09
C MET A 126 -11.15 10.60 -4.53
N GLU A 127 -10.46 9.62 -3.95
CA GLU A 127 -9.11 9.25 -4.34
C GLU A 127 -9.04 8.76 -5.79
N THR A 128 -9.99 7.89 -6.19
CA THR A 128 -10.09 7.38 -7.55
C THR A 128 -10.32 8.51 -8.55
N ARG A 129 -11.23 9.45 -8.24
CA ARG A 129 -11.50 10.62 -9.07
C ARG A 129 -10.26 11.50 -9.24
N SER A 130 -9.51 11.73 -8.16
CA SER A 130 -8.25 12.49 -8.20
C SER A 130 -7.20 11.81 -9.08
N LYS A 131 -7.05 10.49 -8.96
CA LYS A 131 -6.14 9.70 -9.82
C LYS A 131 -6.52 9.77 -11.29
N THR A 132 -7.81 9.65 -11.61
CA THR A 132 -8.32 9.74 -12.98
C THR A 132 -8.02 11.12 -13.59
N THR A 133 -8.26 12.21 -12.86
CA THR A 133 -7.93 13.57 -13.31
C THR A 133 -6.44 13.72 -13.60
N ARG A 134 -5.58 13.14 -12.75
CA ARG A 134 -4.12 13.16 -12.94
C ARG A 134 -3.69 12.38 -14.20
N ILE A 135 -4.32 11.23 -14.44
CA ILE A 135 -4.04 10.40 -15.63
C ILE A 135 -4.37 11.19 -16.89
N VAL A 136 -5.56 11.79 -16.99
CA VAL A 136 -5.97 12.61 -18.15
C VAL A 136 -5.00 13.77 -18.39
N ALA A 137 -4.54 14.44 -17.33
CA ALA A 137 -3.57 15.53 -17.46
C ALA A 137 -2.22 15.03 -18.02
N LEU A 138 -1.74 13.89 -17.55
CA LEU A 138 -0.50 13.29 -18.06
C LEU A 138 -0.63 12.80 -19.49
N GLU A 139 -1.77 12.25 -19.90
CA GLU A 139 -2.03 11.82 -21.28
C GLU A 139 -1.99 13.02 -22.25
N THR A 140 -2.54 14.18 -21.84
CA THR A 140 -2.47 15.41 -22.65
C THR A 140 -1.04 15.93 -22.77
N GLU A 141 -0.23 15.84 -21.71
CA GLU A 141 1.18 16.22 -21.74
C GLU A 141 2.01 15.29 -22.63
N VAL A 142 1.81 13.99 -22.55
CA VAL A 142 2.46 12.99 -23.43
C VAL A 142 2.15 13.29 -24.89
N HIS A 143 0.89 13.52 -25.25
CA HIS A 143 0.52 13.84 -26.61
C HIS A 143 1.18 15.16 -27.13
N SER A 144 1.29 16.16 -26.28
CA SER A 144 2.02 17.40 -26.60
C SER A 144 3.50 17.15 -26.87
N LEU A 145 4.15 16.33 -26.05
CA LEU A 145 5.56 15.95 -26.22
C LEU A 145 5.80 15.11 -27.47
N GLU A 146 4.89 14.21 -27.81
CA GLU A 146 4.95 13.43 -29.05
C GLU A 146 4.93 14.33 -30.28
N ASN A 147 4.03 15.31 -30.31
CA ASN A 147 3.95 16.28 -31.41
C ASN A 147 5.22 17.12 -31.54
N THR A 148 5.82 17.54 -30.40
CA THR A 148 7.09 18.28 -30.43
C THR A 148 8.25 17.40 -30.92
N ASN A 149 8.30 16.12 -30.54
CA ASN A 149 9.29 15.17 -31.01
C ASN A 149 9.21 14.92 -32.53
N VAL A 150 8.00 14.81 -33.07
CA VAL A 150 7.80 14.69 -34.51
C VAL A 150 8.33 15.94 -35.25
N SER A 151 8.04 17.13 -34.73
CA SER A 151 8.54 18.40 -35.30
C SER A 151 10.07 18.49 -35.26
N LEU A 152 10.69 18.12 -34.12
CA LEU A 152 12.14 18.12 -33.98
C LEU A 152 12.79 17.09 -34.88
N SER A 153 12.21 15.91 -35.02
CA SER A 153 12.70 14.87 -35.93
C SER A 153 12.75 15.37 -37.38
N LYS A 154 11.69 16.03 -37.83
CA LYS A 154 11.64 16.64 -39.16
C LYS A 154 12.74 17.72 -39.35
N LYS A 155 12.93 18.57 -38.36
CA LYS A 155 13.97 19.60 -38.40
C LYS A 155 15.38 19.00 -38.40
N ASN A 156 15.62 17.95 -37.68
CA ASN A 156 16.89 17.23 -37.70
C ASN A 156 17.19 16.60 -39.07
N GLN A 157 16.18 16.05 -39.75
CA GLN A 157 16.33 15.58 -41.13
C GLN A 157 16.72 16.69 -42.10
N GLU A 158 16.04 17.86 -42.02
CA GLU A 158 16.35 19.03 -42.85
C GLU A 158 17.79 19.50 -42.62
N LEU A 159 18.22 19.63 -41.39
CA LEU A 159 19.58 20.00 -41.02
C LEU A 159 20.62 18.99 -41.51
N THR A 160 20.33 17.71 -41.46
CA THR A 160 21.22 16.65 -41.96
C THR A 160 21.41 16.77 -43.47
N ILE A 161 20.35 17.06 -44.20
CA ILE A 161 20.44 17.29 -45.68
C ILE A 161 21.27 18.53 -45.96
N GLU A 162 21.06 19.64 -45.23
CA GLU A 162 21.80 20.88 -45.40
C GLU A 162 23.30 20.69 -45.08
N LEU A 163 23.63 20.01 -44.00
CA LEU A 163 25.02 19.63 -43.67
C LEU A 163 25.67 18.82 -44.78
N GLY A 164 24.95 17.89 -45.39
CA GLY A 164 25.43 17.09 -46.51
C GLY A 164 25.72 17.94 -47.76
N LYS A 165 24.92 18.97 -47.99
CA LYS A 165 25.20 19.93 -49.09
C LYS A 165 26.45 20.76 -48.82
N ARG A 166 26.55 21.38 -47.63
CA ARG A 166 27.70 22.20 -47.23
C ARG A 166 29.02 21.40 -47.27
N LYS A 167 28.97 20.12 -46.85
CA LYS A 167 30.16 19.25 -46.90
C LYS A 167 30.64 19.08 -48.35
N ARG A 168 29.76 18.85 -49.29
CA ARG A 168 30.10 18.74 -50.72
C ARG A 168 30.68 20.05 -51.27
N ASP A 169 30.11 21.18 -50.92
CA ASP A 169 30.61 22.50 -51.35
C ASP A 169 32.01 22.77 -50.83
N ILE A 170 32.33 22.34 -49.58
CA ILE A 170 33.66 22.44 -49.01
C ILE A 170 34.64 21.55 -49.77
N GLU A 171 34.30 20.30 -50.05
CA GLU A 171 35.14 19.37 -50.82
C GLU A 171 35.46 19.92 -52.25
N GLU A 172 34.48 20.54 -52.88
CA GLU A 172 34.66 21.20 -54.17
C GLU A 172 35.65 22.39 -54.10
N LEU A 173 35.45 23.28 -53.10
CA LEU A 173 36.35 24.42 -52.87
C LEU A 173 37.77 23.98 -52.51
N GLU A 174 37.96 22.91 -51.74
CA GLU A 174 39.27 22.36 -51.44
C GLU A 174 39.97 21.82 -52.71
N THR A 175 39.20 21.19 -53.60
CA THR A 175 39.69 20.69 -54.87
C THR A 175 40.11 21.87 -55.79
N GLN A 176 39.30 22.92 -55.91
CA GLN A 176 39.64 24.12 -56.68
C GLN A 176 40.88 24.80 -56.10
N LYS A 177 40.99 24.96 -54.79
CA LYS A 177 42.16 25.49 -54.12
C LYS A 177 43.44 24.68 -54.46
N SER A 178 43.39 23.36 -54.39
CA SER A 178 44.50 22.48 -54.72
C SER A 178 44.94 22.66 -56.19
N ASN A 179 44.01 22.79 -57.13
CA ASN A 179 44.30 22.99 -58.54
C ASN A 179 44.96 24.38 -58.80
N LEU A 180 44.50 25.44 -58.15
CA LEU A 180 45.10 26.77 -58.24
C LEU A 180 46.54 26.79 -57.69
N ILE A 181 46.80 26.10 -56.57
CA ILE A 181 48.17 26.00 -56.00
C ILE A 181 49.09 25.22 -56.99
N LYS A 182 48.59 24.17 -57.60
CA LYS A 182 49.40 23.43 -58.62
C LYS A 182 49.67 24.28 -59.87
N ALA A 183 48.72 25.12 -60.30
CA ALA A 183 48.90 26.00 -61.45
C ALA A 183 49.88 27.14 -61.15
N SER A 184 49.88 27.72 -59.92
CA SER A 184 50.81 28.77 -59.51
C SER A 184 52.27 28.28 -59.37
N ARG A 185 52.49 26.99 -59.15
CA ARG A 185 53.85 26.37 -59.06
C ARG A 185 54.47 26.03 -60.39
N LYS A 186 53.71 26.13 -61.49
CA LYS A 186 54.20 25.82 -62.84
C LYS A 186 54.62 27.08 -63.62
N LYS A 187 54.42 28.24 -63.07
CA LYS A 187 54.95 29.52 -63.54
C LYS A 187 56.24 29.87 -62.81
#